data_17f02ff555b9d5a056aba90a3af8f492
#
_entry.id   17f02ff555b9d5a056aba90a3af8f492
#
_cell.length_a   1.000
_cell.length_b   1.000
_cell.length_c   1.000
_cell.angle_alpha   90.00
_cell.angle_beta   90.00
_cell.angle_gamma   90.00
#
_symmetry.space_group_name_H-M   'P 1'
#
loop_
_entity.id
_entity.type
_entity.pdbx_description
1 polymer ?
#
loop_
_entity_poly.entity_id
_entity_poly.type
_entity_poly.pdbx_seq_one_letter_code
_entity_poly.pdbx_strand_id
1 'polypeptide(L)'
;WTDDIPAQMEEMCRRGVTSFKVYLAYDDLRLTPEQIGKVLEAAARLGAVVGAHCEDGDAVNRGIAGQKALGNLAPAAHPASRPNWVEAAAVRQFLDLAKRAGAEAYVVHLSTREGLEAVREARRAGQTVWAETCPHYLALEESLYRLPGFEGAKFVCSPPLRSREDRRALWAALQSGEIQTVA
;
A
#
# COMPACT_ATOMS: atom_id res chain seq x y z
N TRP A 1 5.00 -16.43 7.79
CA TRP A 1 6.22 -16.03 8.48
C TRP A 1 6.97 -17.26 9.00
N THR A 2 8.30 -17.27 8.82
CA THR A 2 9.23 -18.23 9.46
C THR A 2 10.41 -17.42 10.02
N ASP A 3 11.03 -17.90 11.10
CA ASP A 3 12.10 -17.14 11.78
C ASP A 3 13.41 -17.08 10.96
N ASP A 4 13.55 -17.88 9.94
CA ASP A 4 14.69 -17.89 9.01
C ASP A 4 14.55 -16.92 7.82
N ILE A 5 13.45 -16.15 7.71
CA ILE A 5 13.27 -15.16 6.64
C ILE A 5 14.46 -14.20 6.51
N PRO A 6 15.05 -13.64 7.57
CA PRO A 6 16.23 -12.77 7.42
C PRO A 6 17.43 -13.48 6.77
N ALA A 7 17.65 -14.76 7.08
CA ALA A 7 18.71 -15.56 6.46
C ALA A 7 18.39 -15.88 4.99
N GLN A 8 17.12 -16.16 4.68
CA GLN A 8 16.67 -16.35 3.30
C GLN A 8 16.84 -15.07 2.47
N MET A 9 16.54 -13.88 3.03
CA MET A 9 16.78 -12.60 2.38
C MET A 9 18.27 -12.39 2.06
N GLU A 10 19.17 -12.76 2.97
CA GLU A 10 20.62 -12.69 2.75
C GLU A 10 21.04 -13.57 1.56
N GLU A 11 20.54 -14.83 1.52
CA GLU A 11 20.80 -15.72 0.40
C GLU A 11 20.25 -15.16 -0.92
N MET A 12 19.06 -14.59 -0.90
CA MET A 12 18.45 -13.96 -2.08
C MET A 12 19.28 -12.77 -2.57
N CYS A 13 19.76 -11.92 -1.65
CA CYS A 13 20.63 -10.78 -1.99
C CYS A 13 21.95 -11.25 -2.61
N ARG A 14 22.56 -12.32 -2.10
CA ARG A 14 23.77 -12.91 -2.72
C ARG A 14 23.52 -13.40 -4.16
N ARG A 15 22.26 -13.76 -4.49
CA ARG A 15 21.84 -14.14 -5.84
C ARG A 15 21.39 -12.96 -6.70
N GLY A 16 21.48 -11.72 -6.21
CA GLY A 16 21.13 -10.50 -6.94
C GLY A 16 19.69 -10.03 -6.79
N VAL A 17 18.89 -10.65 -5.89
CA VAL A 17 17.54 -10.17 -5.55
C VAL A 17 17.66 -9.17 -4.40
N THR A 18 17.41 -7.89 -4.67
CA THR A 18 17.62 -6.80 -3.71
C THR A 18 16.33 -6.03 -3.37
N SER A 19 15.17 -6.58 -3.72
CA SER A 19 13.87 -6.01 -3.35
C SER A 19 12.94 -7.10 -2.86
N PHE A 20 12.18 -6.77 -1.81
CA PHE A 20 11.23 -7.68 -1.16
C PHE A 20 9.89 -6.98 -0.97
N LYS A 21 8.80 -7.74 -0.91
CA LYS A 21 7.47 -7.19 -0.69
C LYS A 21 6.82 -7.80 0.55
N VAL A 22 6.22 -6.94 1.38
CA VAL A 22 5.41 -7.31 2.56
C VAL A 22 3.98 -6.81 2.43
N TYR A 23 3.09 -7.36 3.24
CA TYR A 23 1.68 -7.00 3.26
C TYR A 23 1.24 -6.63 4.67
N LEU A 24 0.45 -5.55 4.79
CA LEU A 24 -0.20 -5.13 6.03
C LEU A 24 -1.67 -5.56 6.07
N ALA A 25 -2.20 -6.07 4.96
CA ALA A 25 -3.55 -6.60 4.83
C ALA A 25 -3.51 -8.04 4.31
N TYR A 26 -4.71 -8.66 4.26
CA TYR A 26 -4.95 -10.08 3.89
C TYR A 26 -4.44 -11.06 4.95
N ASP A 27 -5.37 -11.72 5.64
CA ASP A 27 -5.08 -12.55 6.81
C ASP A 27 -4.08 -13.67 6.53
N ASP A 28 -4.03 -14.18 5.29
CA ASP A 28 -3.08 -15.22 4.87
C ASP A 28 -1.68 -14.68 4.50
N LEU A 29 -1.52 -13.35 4.33
CA LEU A 29 -0.28 -12.75 3.83
C LEU A 29 0.29 -11.69 4.77
N ARG A 30 -0.54 -11.03 5.57
CA ARG A 30 -0.12 -9.92 6.40
C ARG A 30 0.87 -10.34 7.47
N LEU A 31 1.87 -9.53 7.64
CA LEU A 31 2.84 -9.64 8.73
C LEU A 31 2.44 -8.74 9.89
N THR A 32 2.83 -9.14 11.10
CA THR A 32 2.72 -8.27 12.27
C THR A 32 3.72 -7.12 12.17
N PRO A 33 3.50 -6.00 12.88
CA PRO A 33 4.47 -4.90 12.93
C PRO A 33 5.87 -5.34 13.36
N GLU A 34 5.97 -6.29 14.28
CA GLU A 34 7.25 -6.88 14.71
C GLU A 34 7.94 -7.62 13.58
N GLN A 35 7.20 -8.46 12.84
CA GLN A 35 7.73 -9.21 11.71
C GLN A 35 8.19 -8.29 10.58
N ILE A 36 7.41 -7.24 10.27
CA ILE A 36 7.80 -6.20 9.30
C ILE A 36 9.08 -5.50 9.77
N GLY A 37 9.20 -5.18 11.06
CA GLY A 37 10.41 -4.60 11.63
C GLY A 37 11.64 -5.48 11.37
N LYS A 38 11.56 -6.79 11.62
CA LYS A 38 12.65 -7.74 11.36
C LYS A 38 13.04 -7.80 9.87
N VAL A 39 12.05 -7.75 8.96
CA VAL A 39 12.31 -7.68 7.49
C VAL A 39 13.05 -6.39 7.14
N LEU A 40 12.60 -5.26 7.66
CA LEU A 40 13.19 -3.95 7.40
C LEU A 40 14.61 -3.84 7.96
N GLU A 41 14.87 -4.34 9.17
CA GLU A 41 16.21 -4.40 9.76
C GLU A 41 17.16 -5.28 8.92
N ALA A 42 16.68 -6.42 8.43
CA ALA A 42 17.45 -7.26 7.54
C ALA A 42 17.75 -6.54 6.21
N ALA A 43 16.75 -5.90 5.62
CA ALA A 43 16.91 -5.13 4.38
C ALA A 43 17.92 -3.98 4.53
N ALA A 44 17.85 -3.23 5.64
CA ALA A 44 18.81 -2.15 5.92
C ALA A 44 20.26 -2.66 5.95
N ARG A 45 20.51 -3.80 6.63
CA ARG A 45 21.86 -4.41 6.65
C ARG A 45 22.33 -4.91 5.29
N LEU A 46 21.41 -5.35 4.44
CA LEU A 46 21.71 -5.95 3.14
C LEU A 46 21.74 -4.92 1.99
N GLY A 47 21.40 -3.65 2.24
CA GLY A 47 21.23 -2.65 1.21
C GLY A 47 20.06 -2.97 0.25
N ALA A 48 19.03 -3.65 0.75
CA ALA A 48 17.85 -4.04 0.01
C ALA A 48 16.68 -3.10 0.28
N VAL A 49 15.72 -3.04 -0.64
CA VAL A 49 14.51 -2.23 -0.51
C VAL A 49 13.30 -3.11 -0.16
N VAL A 50 12.45 -2.62 0.73
CA VAL A 50 11.18 -3.31 1.06
C VAL A 50 10.02 -2.50 0.52
N GLY A 51 9.24 -3.14 -0.37
CA GLY A 51 7.95 -2.66 -0.82
C GLY A 51 6.83 -3.15 0.09
N ALA A 52 5.78 -2.35 0.28
CA ALA A 52 4.65 -2.75 1.12
C ALA A 52 3.30 -2.47 0.46
N HIS A 53 2.41 -3.48 0.50
CA HIS A 53 0.99 -3.27 0.32
C HIS A 53 0.44 -2.64 1.60
N CYS A 54 0.05 -1.37 1.52
CA CYS A 54 -0.33 -0.55 2.66
C CYS A 54 -1.85 -0.38 2.73
N GLU A 55 -2.55 -1.33 3.30
CA GLU A 55 -3.91 -1.20 3.82
C GLU A 55 -3.96 -1.75 5.25
N ASP A 56 -4.65 -1.08 6.18
CA ASP A 56 -4.88 -1.59 7.55
C ASP A 56 -5.80 -2.81 7.48
N GLY A 57 -5.24 -4.01 7.63
CA GLY A 57 -5.97 -5.27 7.46
C GLY A 57 -7.14 -5.43 8.41
N ASP A 58 -7.02 -4.98 9.66
CA ASP A 58 -8.11 -5.04 10.63
C ASP A 58 -9.24 -4.06 10.29
N ALA A 59 -8.89 -2.86 9.81
CA ALA A 59 -9.87 -1.88 9.34
C ALA A 59 -10.59 -2.39 8.10
N VAL A 60 -9.87 -2.99 7.15
CA VAL A 60 -10.44 -3.64 5.96
C VAL A 60 -11.45 -4.72 6.37
N ASN A 61 -11.06 -5.63 7.27
CA ASN A 61 -11.92 -6.73 7.72
C ASN A 61 -13.19 -6.19 8.42
N ARG A 62 -13.05 -5.19 9.30
CA ARG A 62 -14.21 -4.51 9.90
C ARG A 62 -15.10 -3.83 8.86
N GLY A 63 -14.50 -3.16 7.88
CA GLY A 63 -15.22 -2.51 6.78
C GLY A 63 -16.02 -3.51 5.96
N ILE A 64 -15.41 -4.65 5.58
CA ILE A 64 -16.08 -5.72 4.84
C ILE A 64 -17.24 -6.30 5.65
N ALA A 65 -17.02 -6.60 6.93
CA ALA A 65 -18.07 -7.10 7.81
C ALA A 65 -19.25 -6.11 7.94
N GLY A 66 -18.94 -4.81 8.07
CA GLY A 66 -19.93 -3.75 8.11
C GLY A 66 -20.77 -3.66 6.83
N GLN A 67 -20.15 -3.71 5.64
CA GLN A 67 -20.89 -3.70 4.37
C GLN A 67 -21.79 -4.92 4.23
N LYS A 68 -21.31 -6.11 4.61
CA LYS A 68 -22.11 -7.34 4.63
C LYS A 68 -23.31 -7.25 5.58
N ALA A 69 -23.12 -6.72 6.78
CA ALA A 69 -24.20 -6.54 7.78
C ALA A 69 -25.28 -5.58 7.29
N LEU A 70 -24.91 -4.58 6.48
CA LEU A 70 -25.85 -3.65 5.83
C LEU A 70 -26.52 -4.24 4.57
N GLY A 71 -26.21 -5.47 4.17
CA GLY A 71 -26.68 -6.08 2.94
C GLY A 71 -26.12 -5.42 1.67
N ASN A 72 -25.08 -4.61 1.79
CA ASN A 72 -24.43 -3.96 0.64
C ASN A 72 -23.43 -4.92 0.01
N LEU A 73 -23.85 -5.63 -1.02
CA LEU A 73 -23.07 -6.63 -1.76
C LEU A 73 -22.72 -6.18 -3.19
N ALA A 74 -23.07 -4.95 -3.57
CA ALA A 74 -22.73 -4.37 -4.85
C ALA A 74 -21.22 -4.03 -4.94
N PRO A 75 -20.65 -3.88 -6.14
CA PRO A 75 -19.24 -3.51 -6.30
C PRO A 75 -18.82 -2.25 -5.54
N ALA A 76 -19.74 -1.30 -5.33
CA ALA A 76 -19.51 -0.08 -4.54
C ALA A 76 -19.26 -0.35 -3.04
N ALA A 77 -19.57 -1.53 -2.52
CA ALA A 77 -19.21 -1.94 -1.18
C ALA A 77 -17.68 -2.09 -1.01
N HIS A 78 -16.96 -2.37 -2.11
CA HIS A 78 -15.52 -2.56 -2.08
C HIS A 78 -14.76 -1.30 -1.64
N PRO A 79 -14.88 -0.14 -2.29
CA PRO A 79 -14.25 1.09 -1.78
C PRO A 79 -14.85 1.56 -0.46
N ALA A 80 -16.14 1.32 -0.19
CA ALA A 80 -16.76 1.68 1.07
C ALA A 80 -16.17 0.90 2.27
N SER A 81 -15.67 -0.32 2.05
CA SER A 81 -14.97 -1.11 3.06
C SER A 81 -13.49 -0.70 3.25
N ARG A 82 -12.95 0.14 2.35
CA ARG A 82 -11.54 0.55 2.27
C ARG A 82 -11.41 2.07 2.05
N PRO A 83 -11.96 2.92 2.94
CA PRO A 83 -11.83 4.37 2.79
C PRO A 83 -10.36 4.81 2.80
N ASN A 84 -10.08 5.99 2.26
CA ASN A 84 -8.71 6.50 2.06
C ASN A 84 -7.82 6.43 3.31
N TRP A 85 -8.39 6.70 4.49
CA TRP A 85 -7.63 6.67 5.74
C TRP A 85 -7.05 5.27 6.06
N VAL A 86 -7.64 4.20 5.54
CA VAL A 86 -7.15 2.82 5.73
C VAL A 86 -5.78 2.64 5.06
N GLU A 87 -5.61 3.16 3.85
CA GLU A 87 -4.31 3.19 3.18
C GLU A 87 -3.35 4.16 3.90
N ALA A 88 -3.80 5.38 4.19
CA ALA A 88 -2.94 6.39 4.81
C ALA A 88 -2.41 5.97 6.19
N ALA A 89 -3.22 5.30 7.01
CA ALA A 89 -2.79 4.77 8.31
C ALA A 89 -1.73 3.69 8.14
N ALA A 90 -1.93 2.76 7.21
CA ALA A 90 -0.97 1.69 6.93
C ALA A 90 0.33 2.22 6.33
N VAL A 91 0.26 3.23 5.45
CA VAL A 91 1.47 3.93 4.93
C VAL A 91 2.26 4.55 6.07
N ARG A 92 1.61 5.30 6.97
CA ARG A 92 2.30 5.88 8.15
C ARG A 92 2.94 4.80 9.01
N GLN A 93 2.20 3.73 9.33
CA GLN A 93 2.73 2.62 10.12
C GLN A 93 3.97 1.98 9.48
N PHE A 94 3.92 1.70 8.18
CA PHE A 94 5.04 1.12 7.46
C PHE A 94 6.26 2.05 7.45
N LEU A 95 6.05 3.34 7.19
CA LEU A 95 7.13 4.33 7.18
C LEU A 95 7.74 4.54 8.57
N ASP A 96 6.94 4.49 9.64
CA ASP A 96 7.45 4.54 11.01
C ASP A 96 8.31 3.31 11.36
N LEU A 97 7.92 2.13 10.90
CA LEU A 97 8.72 0.91 11.06
C LEU A 97 10.04 1.01 10.27
N ALA A 98 9.99 1.47 9.01
CA ALA A 98 11.16 1.66 8.18
C ALA A 98 12.15 2.67 8.79
N LYS A 99 11.62 3.78 9.33
CA LYS A 99 12.44 4.78 10.04
C LYS A 99 13.18 4.17 11.22
N ARG A 100 12.50 3.40 12.06
CA ARG A 100 13.11 2.74 13.23
C ARG A 100 14.17 1.72 12.84
N ALA A 101 13.97 1.01 11.74
CA ALA A 101 14.91 0.05 11.20
C ALA A 101 16.09 0.67 10.44
N GLY A 102 16.03 1.98 10.12
CA GLY A 102 17.02 2.64 9.25
C GLY A 102 16.95 2.15 7.80
N ALA A 103 15.81 1.65 7.34
CA ALA A 103 15.61 1.06 6.03
C ALA A 103 15.01 2.05 5.03
N GLU A 104 15.37 1.90 3.76
CA GLU A 104 14.61 2.51 2.66
C GLU A 104 13.24 1.83 2.52
N ALA A 105 12.22 2.62 2.25
CA ALA A 105 10.85 2.16 2.10
C ALA A 105 10.33 2.39 0.68
N TYR A 106 9.54 1.45 0.19
CA TYR A 106 8.88 1.56 -1.11
C TYR A 106 7.36 1.36 -0.94
N VAL A 107 6.59 2.43 -1.10
CA VAL A 107 5.13 2.35 -1.05
C VAL A 107 4.62 1.98 -2.42
N VAL A 108 4.20 0.72 -2.59
CA VAL A 108 3.70 0.21 -3.88
C VAL A 108 2.25 0.64 -4.11
N HIS A 109 1.85 0.79 -5.38
CA HIS A 109 0.47 1.04 -5.84
C HIS A 109 -0.32 2.04 -4.99
N LEU A 110 0.31 3.15 -4.60
CA LEU A 110 -0.30 4.26 -3.86
C LEU A 110 -1.53 4.79 -4.60
N SER A 111 -2.67 4.86 -3.94
CA SER A 111 -3.95 5.19 -4.56
C SER A 111 -4.60 6.48 -4.03
N THR A 112 -4.19 6.97 -2.86
CA THR A 112 -4.87 8.09 -2.18
C THR A 112 -3.99 9.32 -2.00
N ARG A 113 -4.63 10.49 -1.98
CA ARG A 113 -3.98 11.76 -1.63
C ARG A 113 -3.46 11.74 -0.19
N GLU A 114 -4.21 11.14 0.74
CA GLU A 114 -3.83 11.05 2.15
C GLU A 114 -2.60 10.14 2.36
N GLY A 115 -2.49 9.06 1.61
CA GLY A 115 -1.30 8.20 1.59
C GLY A 115 -0.09 8.93 1.01
N LEU A 116 -0.29 9.71 -0.06
CA LEU A 116 0.74 10.57 -0.63
C LEU A 116 1.26 11.60 0.38
N GLU A 117 0.36 12.22 1.18
CA GLU A 117 0.79 13.17 2.21
C GLU A 117 1.62 12.47 3.30
N ALA A 118 1.29 11.24 3.69
CA ALA A 118 2.13 10.46 4.61
C ALA A 118 3.54 10.22 4.05
N VAL A 119 3.69 9.96 2.75
CA VAL A 119 4.99 9.85 2.08
C VAL A 119 5.75 11.20 2.13
N ARG A 120 5.06 12.30 1.88
CA ARG A 120 5.64 13.66 1.97
C ARG A 120 6.14 13.98 3.37
N GLU A 121 5.32 13.66 4.39
CA GLU A 121 5.69 13.85 5.80
C GLU A 121 6.97 13.09 6.14
N ALA A 122 7.08 11.82 5.75
CA ALA A 122 8.25 11.00 5.99
C ALA A 122 9.51 11.55 5.28
N ARG A 123 9.39 11.98 4.03
CA ARG A 123 10.50 12.60 3.29
C ARG A 123 10.95 13.90 3.91
N ARG A 124 10.02 14.76 4.34
CA ARG A 124 10.36 16.00 5.10
C ARG A 124 11.10 15.70 6.41
N ALA A 125 10.82 14.55 7.01
CA ALA A 125 11.53 14.04 8.19
C ALA A 125 12.86 13.32 7.87
N GLY A 126 13.35 13.39 6.62
CA GLY A 126 14.65 12.87 6.19
C GLY A 126 14.67 11.39 5.83
N GLN A 127 13.50 10.74 5.66
CA GLN A 127 13.46 9.34 5.24
C GLN A 127 13.63 9.20 3.72
N THR A 128 14.36 8.18 3.28
CA THR A 128 14.35 7.73 1.88
C THR A 128 13.10 6.87 1.65
N VAL A 129 12.17 7.43 0.87
CA VAL A 129 10.90 6.76 0.54
C VAL A 129 10.68 6.83 -0.96
N TRP A 130 10.50 5.68 -1.56
CA TRP A 130 10.06 5.51 -2.94
C TRP A 130 8.55 5.34 -2.98
N ALA A 131 7.89 5.86 -4.00
CA ALA A 131 6.46 5.72 -4.18
C ALA A 131 6.12 5.31 -5.61
N GLU A 132 5.17 4.41 -5.72
CA GLU A 132 4.63 3.89 -6.96
C GLU A 132 3.13 4.12 -7.02
N THR A 133 2.60 4.41 -8.19
CA THR A 133 1.17 4.30 -8.45
C THR A 133 0.92 3.37 -9.63
N CYS A 134 -0.33 3.19 -10.02
CA CYS A 134 -0.67 2.31 -11.14
C CYS A 134 -1.46 3.05 -12.22
N PRO A 135 -1.40 2.59 -13.50
CA PRO A 135 -2.13 3.22 -14.60
C PRO A 135 -3.62 3.37 -14.35
N HIS A 136 -4.24 2.38 -13.69
CA HIS A 136 -5.68 2.42 -13.40
C HIS A 136 -6.05 3.50 -12.37
N TYR A 137 -5.18 3.84 -11.40
CA TYR A 137 -5.40 4.97 -10.48
C TYR A 137 -5.22 6.33 -11.16
N LEU A 138 -4.49 6.39 -12.25
CA LEU A 138 -4.30 7.61 -13.04
C LEU A 138 -5.40 7.83 -14.09
N ALA A 139 -6.03 6.74 -14.55
CA ALA A 139 -6.99 6.79 -15.66
C ALA A 139 -8.46 6.64 -15.21
N LEU A 140 -8.73 5.89 -14.14
CA LEU A 140 -10.07 5.48 -13.73
C LEU A 140 -10.48 6.14 -12.41
N GLU A 141 -11.77 6.10 -12.09
CA GLU A 141 -12.37 6.69 -10.89
C GLU A 141 -13.36 5.71 -10.22
N GLU A 142 -13.59 5.89 -8.93
CA GLU A 142 -14.51 5.08 -8.12
C GLU A 142 -15.97 5.10 -8.62
N SER A 143 -16.36 6.07 -9.42
CA SER A 143 -17.69 6.12 -10.06
C SER A 143 -18.00 4.88 -10.88
N LEU A 144 -16.96 4.19 -11.39
CA LEU A 144 -17.11 2.95 -12.16
C LEU A 144 -17.68 1.79 -11.33
N TYR A 145 -17.53 1.81 -10.01
CA TYR A 145 -18.15 0.81 -9.13
C TYR A 145 -19.69 0.89 -9.09
N ARG A 146 -20.26 2.02 -9.55
CA ARG A 146 -21.73 2.25 -9.56
C ARG A 146 -22.38 1.98 -10.92
N LEU A 147 -21.65 1.38 -11.84
CA LEU A 147 -22.23 0.97 -13.12
C LEU A 147 -23.37 -0.05 -12.91
N PRO A 148 -24.44 0.01 -13.76
CA PRO A 148 -25.60 -0.84 -13.60
C PRO A 148 -25.29 -2.32 -13.84
N GLY A 149 -26.15 -3.22 -13.41
CA GLY A 149 -26.10 -4.63 -13.73
C GLY A 149 -24.84 -5.36 -13.25
N PHE A 150 -24.23 -4.92 -12.15
CA PHE A 150 -23.00 -5.50 -11.61
C PHE A 150 -21.72 -5.26 -12.48
N GLU A 151 -21.83 -4.44 -13.52
CA GLU A 151 -20.71 -4.11 -14.42
C GLU A 151 -19.52 -3.49 -13.68
N GLY A 152 -19.76 -2.81 -12.57
CA GLY A 152 -18.71 -2.25 -11.70
C GLY A 152 -17.73 -3.28 -11.12
N ALA A 153 -18.10 -4.56 -11.08
CA ALA A 153 -17.24 -5.63 -10.59
C ALA A 153 -15.94 -5.78 -11.41
N LYS A 154 -15.95 -5.41 -12.69
CA LYS A 154 -14.77 -5.45 -13.58
C LYS A 154 -13.64 -4.54 -13.11
N PHE A 155 -13.95 -3.54 -12.29
CA PHE A 155 -13.00 -2.53 -11.80
C PHE A 155 -12.53 -2.78 -10.37
N VAL A 156 -12.99 -3.86 -9.73
CA VAL A 156 -12.59 -4.20 -8.36
C VAL A 156 -11.12 -4.59 -8.33
N CYS A 157 -10.34 -3.79 -7.59
CA CYS A 157 -8.92 -3.99 -7.34
C CYS A 157 -8.57 -3.52 -5.91
N SER A 158 -7.42 -3.89 -5.41
CA SER A 158 -6.97 -3.50 -4.07
C SER A 158 -5.54 -2.95 -4.09
N PRO A 159 -5.35 -1.73 -3.62
CA PRO A 159 -6.35 -0.75 -3.17
C PRO A 159 -7.42 -0.43 -4.22
N PRO A 160 -8.63 0.06 -3.82
CA PRO A 160 -9.67 0.38 -4.78
C PRO A 160 -9.36 1.64 -5.62
N LEU A 161 -10.05 1.79 -6.75
CA LEU A 161 -10.12 3.07 -7.45
C LEU A 161 -10.68 4.14 -6.51
N ARG A 162 -10.19 5.37 -6.66
CA ARG A 162 -10.47 6.48 -5.76
C ARG A 162 -11.22 7.62 -6.46
N SER A 163 -11.40 8.70 -5.74
CA SER A 163 -12.04 9.92 -6.23
C SER A 163 -11.23 10.60 -7.34
N ARG A 164 -11.87 11.54 -8.03
CA ARG A 164 -11.20 12.42 -8.99
C ARG A 164 -10.11 13.27 -8.34
N GLU A 165 -10.31 13.66 -7.09
CA GLU A 165 -9.35 14.45 -6.31
C GLU A 165 -8.09 13.64 -6.01
N ASP A 166 -8.23 12.38 -5.62
CA ASP A 166 -7.10 11.48 -5.43
C ASP A 166 -6.32 11.30 -6.73
N ARG A 167 -7.04 11.00 -7.83
CA ARG A 167 -6.43 10.85 -9.17
C ARG A 167 -5.64 12.09 -9.57
N ARG A 168 -6.17 13.29 -9.37
CA ARG A 168 -5.48 14.56 -9.68
C ARG A 168 -4.22 14.74 -8.82
N ALA A 169 -4.29 14.38 -7.54
CA ALA A 169 -3.13 14.44 -6.65
C ALA A 169 -2.01 13.49 -7.09
N LEU A 170 -2.36 12.27 -7.49
CA LEU A 170 -1.38 11.29 -8.01
C LEU A 170 -0.75 11.78 -9.32
N TRP A 171 -1.52 12.34 -10.26
CA TRP A 171 -0.99 12.94 -11.49
C TRP A 171 -0.02 14.09 -11.21
N ALA A 172 -0.38 14.99 -10.30
CA ALA A 172 0.50 16.10 -9.92
C ALA A 172 1.81 15.59 -9.28
N ALA A 173 1.72 14.57 -8.42
CA ALA A 173 2.87 13.97 -7.78
C ALA A 173 3.78 13.22 -8.77
N LEU A 174 3.21 12.55 -9.78
CA LEU A 174 3.98 11.93 -10.84
C LEU A 174 4.71 12.98 -11.69
N GLN A 175 4.03 14.06 -12.07
CA GLN A 175 4.62 15.16 -12.86
C GLN A 175 5.74 15.90 -12.12
N SER A 176 5.63 16.02 -10.79
CA SER A 176 6.67 16.66 -9.96
C SER A 176 7.81 15.72 -9.56
N GLY A 177 7.73 14.42 -9.89
CA GLY A 177 8.71 13.41 -9.50
C GLY A 177 8.58 12.93 -8.06
N GLU A 178 7.49 13.28 -7.36
CA GLU A 178 7.22 12.75 -6.00
C GLU A 178 6.80 11.27 -6.05
N ILE A 179 6.19 10.81 -7.15
CA ILE A 179 5.99 9.41 -7.47
C ILE A 179 7.00 9.05 -8.56
N GLN A 180 7.83 8.03 -8.32
CA GLN A 180 8.95 7.67 -9.18
C GLN A 180 8.61 6.60 -10.21
N THR A 181 7.61 5.76 -9.92
CA THR A 181 7.28 4.60 -10.75
C THR A 181 5.78 4.48 -11.00
N VAL A 182 5.46 3.89 -12.16
CA VAL A 182 4.10 3.48 -12.53
C VAL A 182 4.19 2.01 -12.94
N ALA A 183 3.47 1.10 -12.26
CA ALA A 183 3.50 -0.35 -12.48
C ALA A 183 2.09 -0.94 -12.65
#